data_75220decb2162e20a751436ccd2a6e12
#
_entry.id   75220decb2162e20a751436ccd2a6e12
#
_cell.length_a   1.000
_cell.length_b   1.000
_cell.length_c   1.000
_cell.angle_alpha   90.00
_cell.angle_beta   90.00
_cell.angle_gamma   90.00
#
_symmetry.space_group_name_H-M   'P 1'
#
loop_
_entity.id
_entity.type
_entity.pdbx_description
1 polymer ?
#
loop_
_entity_poly.entity_id
_entity_poly.type
_entity_poly.pdbx_seq_one_letter_code
_entity_poly.pdbx_strand_id
1 'polypeptide(L)'
;MATGADAFDPADLRRHAEEVREYGTERFWNEQTGRFGTVDLEGNLHDYGFTFLNNEAVYYGFAKPDQARSIHAWISGQRTVEGDTSQGTDIYHWRFGPRSTTRRNIDYYFWGWLNPESIPFGFQVQDGGAVLGFSYHDLMARLLTAGPDDAAGRLSEICTWFDETQAAGGYRAYYGDASRGTMQGGNVPG
;
A
#
# COMPACT_ATOMS: atom_id res chain seq x y z
N MET A 1 39.20 -4.18 -28.32
CA MET A 1 37.75 -4.39 -28.52
C MET A 1 37.03 -3.49 -27.55
N ALA A 2 36.49 -2.40 -28.04
CA ALA A 2 35.69 -1.49 -27.21
C ALA A 2 34.37 -2.20 -26.91
N THR A 3 34.14 -2.53 -25.64
CA THR A 3 32.81 -2.90 -25.18
C THR A 3 31.97 -1.63 -25.21
N GLY A 4 31.22 -1.46 -26.31
CA GLY A 4 30.19 -0.43 -26.38
C GLY A 4 29.07 -0.78 -25.44
N ALA A 5 29.27 -0.50 -24.15
CA ALA A 5 28.16 -0.18 -23.30
C ALA A 5 27.75 1.22 -23.76
N ASP A 6 26.73 1.31 -24.60
CA ASP A 6 26.03 2.57 -24.81
C ASP A 6 25.61 3.04 -23.42
N ALA A 7 26.39 3.99 -22.89
CA ALA A 7 26.09 4.57 -21.61
C ALA A 7 24.74 5.27 -21.77
N PHE A 8 23.74 4.86 -21.02
CA PHE A 8 22.45 5.54 -20.98
C PHE A 8 22.70 7.02 -20.66
N ASP A 9 22.19 7.91 -21.50
CA ASP A 9 22.27 9.33 -21.22
C ASP A 9 21.35 9.65 -20.03
N PRO A 10 21.89 10.17 -18.91
CA PRO A 10 21.07 10.55 -17.77
C PRO A 10 19.97 11.57 -18.09
N ALA A 11 20.15 12.40 -19.11
CA ALA A 11 19.13 13.34 -19.55
C ALA A 11 17.97 12.64 -20.25
N ASP A 12 18.26 11.65 -21.08
CA ASP A 12 17.23 10.83 -21.73
C ASP A 12 16.44 10.01 -20.72
N LEU A 13 17.11 9.44 -19.73
CA LEU A 13 16.44 8.70 -18.65
C LEU A 13 15.49 9.60 -17.83
N ARG A 14 15.92 10.83 -17.50
CA ARG A 14 15.08 11.80 -16.79
C ARG A 14 13.88 12.22 -17.62
N ARG A 15 14.08 12.52 -18.90
CA ARG A 15 12.97 12.86 -19.81
C ARG A 15 11.96 11.71 -19.89
N HIS A 16 12.44 10.48 -20.09
CA HIS A 16 11.57 9.32 -20.16
C HIS A 16 10.81 9.07 -18.85
N ALA A 17 11.46 9.25 -17.71
CA ALA A 17 10.79 9.14 -16.41
C ALA A 17 9.67 10.18 -16.24
N GLU A 18 9.86 11.41 -16.78
CA GLU A 18 8.82 12.43 -16.74
C GLU A 18 7.65 12.10 -17.66
N GLU A 19 7.93 11.64 -18.89
CA GLU A 19 6.90 11.16 -19.83
C GLU A 19 6.06 10.02 -19.21
N VAL A 20 6.70 9.06 -18.53
CA VAL A 20 6.02 7.95 -17.83
C VAL A 20 5.17 8.49 -16.67
N ARG A 21 5.68 9.47 -15.92
CA ARG A 21 4.93 10.09 -14.81
C ARG A 21 3.70 10.82 -15.31
N GLU A 22 3.83 11.64 -16.36
CA GLU A 22 2.71 12.36 -16.95
C GLU A 22 1.64 11.41 -17.47
N TYR A 23 2.03 10.43 -18.29
CA TYR A 23 1.13 9.41 -18.81
C TYR A 23 0.42 8.63 -17.71
N GLY A 24 1.18 8.19 -16.71
CA GLY A 24 0.62 7.40 -15.61
C GLY A 24 -0.28 8.21 -14.69
N THR A 25 0.04 9.49 -14.44
CA THR A 25 -0.84 10.38 -13.67
C THR A 25 -2.17 10.57 -14.39
N GLU A 26 -2.15 10.83 -15.68
CA GLU A 26 -3.39 10.99 -16.46
C GLU A 26 -4.27 9.72 -16.45
N ARG A 27 -3.63 8.56 -16.49
CA ARG A 27 -4.31 7.28 -16.66
C ARG A 27 -4.76 6.62 -15.36
N PHE A 28 -3.98 6.73 -14.29
CA PHE A 28 -4.18 5.96 -13.05
C PHE A 28 -4.63 6.80 -11.85
N TRP A 29 -4.54 8.12 -11.94
CA TRP A 29 -4.97 8.99 -10.85
C TRP A 29 -6.48 9.14 -10.83
N ASN A 30 -7.08 8.87 -9.66
CA ASN A 30 -8.51 9.11 -9.44
C ASN A 30 -8.69 10.43 -8.69
N GLU A 31 -9.15 11.46 -9.41
CA GLU A 31 -9.38 12.79 -8.83
C GLU A 31 -10.45 12.79 -7.73
N GLN A 32 -11.45 11.90 -7.81
CA GLN A 32 -12.52 11.84 -6.82
C GLN A 32 -12.04 11.29 -5.48
N THR A 33 -11.14 10.31 -5.52
CA THR A 33 -10.62 9.65 -4.32
C THR A 33 -9.25 10.18 -3.90
N GLY A 34 -8.56 10.93 -4.77
CA GLY A 34 -7.26 11.51 -4.51
C GLY A 34 -6.16 10.45 -4.29
N ARG A 35 -6.18 9.36 -5.07
CA ARG A 35 -5.20 8.27 -5.04
C ARG A 35 -5.11 7.55 -6.39
N PHE A 36 -4.06 6.77 -6.59
CA PHE A 36 -3.89 5.95 -7.78
C PHE A 36 -4.69 4.65 -7.66
N GLY A 37 -5.34 4.27 -8.76
CA GLY A 37 -5.94 2.97 -8.98
C GLY A 37 -5.21 2.16 -10.04
N THR A 38 -5.85 1.13 -10.55
CA THR A 38 -5.40 0.31 -11.68
C THR A 38 -6.38 0.44 -12.84
N VAL A 39 -5.96 0.11 -14.05
CA VAL A 39 -6.85 0.09 -15.22
C VAL A 39 -6.91 -1.30 -15.82
N ASP A 40 -8.07 -1.68 -16.31
CA ASP A 40 -8.26 -2.91 -17.08
C ASP A 40 -7.83 -2.74 -18.56
N LEU A 41 -8.02 -3.80 -19.34
CA LEU A 41 -7.66 -3.80 -20.77
C LEU A 41 -8.53 -2.85 -21.60
N GLU A 42 -9.73 -2.56 -21.14
CA GLU A 42 -10.67 -1.63 -21.74
C GLU A 42 -10.38 -0.16 -21.36
N GLY A 43 -9.49 0.06 -20.38
CA GLY A 43 -9.09 1.37 -19.89
C GLY A 43 -9.96 1.91 -18.74
N ASN A 44 -10.83 1.09 -18.15
CA ASN A 44 -11.62 1.49 -16.99
C ASN A 44 -10.74 1.54 -15.73
N LEU A 45 -10.90 2.61 -14.97
CA LEU A 45 -10.16 2.79 -13.71
C LEU A 45 -10.83 2.02 -12.56
N HIS A 46 -10.07 1.16 -11.92
CA HIS A 46 -10.46 0.40 -10.73
C HIS A 46 -9.73 0.92 -9.51
N ASP A 47 -10.47 1.46 -8.56
CA ASP A 47 -9.92 2.03 -7.32
C ASP A 47 -10.41 1.25 -6.11
N TYR A 48 -9.61 0.28 -5.69
CA TYR A 48 -9.81 -0.51 -4.47
C TYR A 48 -8.98 0.00 -3.28
N GLY A 49 -8.32 1.14 -3.42
CA GLY A 49 -7.47 1.69 -2.39
C GLY A 49 -6.23 0.84 -2.12
N PHE A 50 -5.46 0.53 -3.17
CA PHE A 50 -4.19 -0.20 -3.07
C PHE A 50 -3.14 0.66 -2.36
N THR A 51 -2.93 0.42 -1.07
CA THR A 51 -2.01 1.22 -0.24
C THR A 51 -0.56 1.05 -0.66
N PHE A 52 -0.14 -0.19 -0.97
CA PHE A 52 1.23 -0.49 -1.39
C PHE A 52 1.59 0.22 -2.69
N LEU A 53 0.71 0.18 -3.70
CA LEU A 53 0.91 0.85 -4.99
C LEU A 53 1.04 2.37 -4.79
N ASN A 54 0.23 2.96 -3.93
CA ASN A 54 0.26 4.38 -3.66
C ASN A 54 1.51 4.80 -2.86
N ASN A 55 1.95 4.00 -1.89
CA ASN A 55 3.20 4.23 -1.17
C ASN A 55 4.42 4.13 -2.09
N GLU A 56 4.43 3.15 -3.00
CA GLU A 56 5.48 3.03 -4.02
C GLU A 56 5.48 4.21 -4.98
N ALA A 57 4.30 4.67 -5.42
CA ALA A 57 4.19 5.86 -6.27
C ALA A 57 4.79 7.10 -5.60
N VAL A 58 4.63 7.26 -4.29
CA VAL A 58 5.27 8.33 -3.52
C VAL A 58 6.78 8.09 -3.42
N TYR A 59 7.19 6.90 -3.02
CA TYR A 59 8.60 6.57 -2.77
C TYR A 59 9.46 6.72 -4.02
N TYR A 60 9.00 6.23 -5.16
CA TYR A 60 9.73 6.33 -6.43
C TYR A 60 9.56 7.68 -7.14
N GLY A 61 8.87 8.64 -6.52
CA GLY A 61 8.67 9.99 -7.10
C GLY A 61 7.75 9.99 -8.32
N PHE A 62 6.90 8.98 -8.47
CA PHE A 62 5.86 8.94 -9.48
C PHE A 62 4.71 9.89 -9.14
N ALA A 63 4.31 9.93 -7.87
CA ALA A 63 3.30 10.86 -7.37
C ALA A 63 3.86 12.30 -7.32
N LYS A 64 3.09 13.27 -7.82
CA LYS A 64 3.39 14.71 -7.65
C LYS A 64 3.26 15.10 -6.17
N PRO A 65 3.86 16.23 -5.74
CA PRO A 65 3.86 16.60 -4.32
C PRO A 65 2.47 16.75 -3.68
N ASP A 66 1.48 17.23 -4.41
CA ASP A 66 0.09 17.35 -3.96
C ASP A 66 -0.61 15.98 -3.90
N GLN A 67 -0.33 15.12 -4.87
CA GLN A 67 -0.79 13.74 -4.88
C GLN A 67 -0.19 12.94 -3.70
N ALA A 68 1.10 13.09 -3.44
CA ALA A 68 1.78 12.47 -2.31
C ALA A 68 1.14 12.90 -0.97
N ARG A 69 0.83 14.19 -0.80
CA ARG A 69 0.11 14.69 0.39
C ARG A 69 -1.30 14.09 0.51
N SER A 70 -2.04 13.98 -0.60
CA SER A 70 -3.37 13.37 -0.60
C SER A 70 -3.31 11.89 -0.21
N ILE A 71 -2.35 11.14 -0.76
CA ILE A 71 -2.11 9.73 -0.44
C ILE A 71 -1.74 9.57 1.03
N HIS A 72 -0.80 10.39 1.53
CA HIS A 72 -0.40 10.34 2.94
C HIS A 72 -1.58 10.62 3.87
N ALA A 73 -2.35 11.67 3.62
CA ALA A 73 -3.52 12.02 4.44
C ALA A 73 -4.57 10.90 4.46
N TRP A 74 -4.74 10.17 3.36
CA TRP A 74 -5.62 9.01 3.31
C TRP A 74 -5.03 7.82 4.09
N ILE A 75 -3.81 7.38 3.80
CA ILE A 75 -3.20 6.19 4.43
C ILE A 75 -2.99 6.42 5.93
N SER A 76 -2.63 7.63 6.36
CA SER A 76 -2.51 7.98 7.79
C SER A 76 -3.85 8.10 8.53
N GLY A 77 -4.98 8.00 7.82
CA GLY A 77 -6.31 8.10 8.41
C GLY A 77 -6.80 9.52 8.68
N GLN A 78 -6.05 10.54 8.27
CA GLN A 78 -6.44 11.95 8.41
C GLN A 78 -7.57 12.33 7.44
N ARG A 79 -7.69 11.60 6.34
CA ARG A 79 -8.73 11.76 5.32
C ARG A 79 -9.43 10.43 5.07
N THR A 80 -10.73 10.47 4.91
CA THR A 80 -11.55 9.32 4.53
C THR A 80 -11.89 9.36 3.04
N VAL A 81 -12.16 8.20 2.46
CA VAL A 81 -12.64 8.06 1.08
C VAL A 81 -13.97 7.32 1.12
N GLU A 82 -15.00 7.91 0.54
CA GLU A 82 -16.33 7.31 0.50
C GLU A 82 -16.32 5.95 -0.20
N GLY A 83 -16.99 4.98 0.39
CA GLY A 83 -17.04 3.60 -0.11
C GLY A 83 -15.87 2.72 0.32
N ASP A 84 -14.86 3.26 1.02
CA ASP A 84 -13.82 2.41 1.60
C ASP A 84 -14.38 1.61 2.80
N THR A 85 -14.04 0.33 2.84
CA THR A 85 -14.40 -0.60 3.92
C THR A 85 -13.57 -0.32 5.17
N SER A 86 -12.30 0.03 4.98
CA SER A 86 -11.34 0.36 6.04
C SER A 86 -10.96 1.83 5.95
N GLN A 87 -11.07 2.55 7.08
CA GLN A 87 -10.80 3.98 7.18
C GLN A 87 -10.13 4.32 8.51
N GLY A 88 -9.45 5.45 8.56
CA GLY A 88 -8.83 5.93 9.80
C GLY A 88 -7.78 4.95 10.31
N THR A 89 -7.81 4.67 11.61
CA THR A 89 -6.86 3.76 12.26
C THR A 89 -6.99 2.31 11.83
N ASP A 90 -8.14 1.89 11.29
CA ASP A 90 -8.34 0.53 10.81
C ASP A 90 -7.48 0.18 9.58
N ILE A 91 -6.97 1.17 8.86
CA ILE A 91 -5.98 0.95 7.79
C ILE A 91 -4.76 0.21 8.34
N TYR A 92 -4.39 0.44 9.61
CA TYR A 92 -3.29 -0.25 10.31
C TYR A 92 -3.76 -1.35 11.28
N HIS A 93 -4.89 -1.99 10.99
CA HIS A 93 -5.41 -3.11 11.79
C HIS A 93 -4.33 -4.17 12.10
N TRP A 94 -3.47 -4.47 11.13
CA TRP A 94 -2.38 -5.45 11.26
C TRP A 94 -1.17 -4.94 12.03
N ARG A 95 -1.11 -3.64 12.35
CA ARG A 95 -0.07 -2.94 13.11
C ARG A 95 1.30 -2.89 12.46
N PHE A 96 1.79 -3.92 11.81
CA PHE A 96 3.08 -3.94 11.12
C PHE A 96 3.07 -3.21 9.77
N GLY A 97 1.93 -3.02 9.16
CA GLY A 97 1.78 -2.34 7.89
C GLY A 97 0.32 -1.98 7.60
N PRO A 98 0.09 -1.12 6.61
CA PRO A 98 -1.27 -0.80 6.19
C PRO A 98 -1.91 -2.01 5.52
N ARG A 99 -3.24 -2.07 5.55
CA ARG A 99 -4.00 -3.02 4.71
C ARG A 99 -3.57 -2.86 3.25
N SER A 100 -3.48 -3.96 2.51
CA SER A 100 -3.12 -3.93 1.09
C SER A 100 -4.14 -3.18 0.25
N THR A 101 -5.43 -3.29 0.61
CA THR A 101 -6.52 -2.49 0.04
C THR A 101 -7.40 -1.95 1.16
N THR A 102 -8.01 -0.78 0.93
CA THR A 102 -8.96 -0.18 1.87
C THR A 102 -10.41 -0.43 1.47
N ARG A 103 -10.64 -0.80 0.22
CA ARG A 103 -11.95 -1.18 -0.31
C ARG A 103 -11.96 -2.66 -0.64
N ARG A 104 -13.10 -3.31 -0.42
CA ARG A 104 -13.30 -4.69 -0.80
C ARG A 104 -13.15 -4.86 -2.33
N ASN A 105 -12.43 -5.91 -2.77
CA ASN A 105 -12.10 -6.11 -4.18
C ASN A 105 -12.34 -7.55 -4.67
N ILE A 106 -13.35 -8.22 -4.10
CA ILE A 106 -13.68 -9.60 -4.45
C ILE A 106 -14.11 -9.77 -5.93
N ASP A 107 -14.64 -8.72 -6.54
CA ASP A 107 -14.97 -8.66 -7.95
C ASP A 107 -13.72 -8.62 -8.85
N TYR A 108 -12.60 -8.04 -8.36
CA TYR A 108 -11.33 -8.01 -9.08
C TYR A 108 -10.59 -9.35 -9.05
N TYR A 109 -10.69 -10.10 -7.92
CA TYR A 109 -10.02 -11.39 -7.71
C TYR A 109 -10.99 -12.57 -7.74
N PHE A 110 -12.21 -12.43 -8.29
CA PHE A 110 -13.25 -13.47 -8.29
C PHE A 110 -12.78 -14.83 -8.84
N TRP A 111 -11.87 -14.82 -9.79
CA TRP A 111 -11.30 -16.02 -10.40
C TRP A 111 -10.41 -16.82 -9.45
N GLY A 112 -9.90 -16.22 -8.39
CA GLY A 112 -9.05 -16.88 -7.40
C GLY A 112 -9.83 -17.57 -6.27
N TRP A 113 -11.14 -17.32 -6.18
CA TRP A 113 -11.98 -17.78 -5.08
C TRP A 113 -13.27 -18.44 -5.57
N LEU A 114 -13.61 -19.60 -4.99
CA LEU A 114 -14.86 -20.28 -5.31
C LEU A 114 -16.09 -19.54 -4.78
N ASN A 115 -15.95 -18.83 -3.65
CA ASN A 115 -17.04 -18.16 -2.95
C ASN A 115 -16.49 -16.92 -2.23
N PRO A 116 -16.03 -15.89 -2.97
CA PRO A 116 -15.28 -14.77 -2.42
C PRO A 116 -16.10 -13.94 -1.41
N GLU A 117 -17.40 -13.79 -1.61
CA GLU A 117 -18.29 -13.04 -0.72
C GLU A 117 -18.41 -13.65 0.67
N SER A 118 -18.14 -14.96 0.84
CA SER A 118 -18.16 -15.65 2.13
C SER A 118 -16.90 -15.39 2.97
N ILE A 119 -15.84 -14.82 2.37
CA ILE A 119 -14.59 -14.52 3.06
C ILE A 119 -14.68 -13.10 3.62
N PRO A 120 -14.57 -12.90 4.94
CA PRO A 120 -14.59 -11.56 5.52
C PRO A 120 -13.44 -10.71 5.03
N PHE A 121 -13.67 -9.39 4.90
CA PHE A 121 -12.63 -8.42 4.58
C PHE A 121 -11.45 -8.50 5.58
N GLY A 122 -10.23 -8.50 5.07
CA GLY A 122 -9.02 -8.64 5.88
C GLY A 122 -8.55 -10.09 6.09
N PHE A 123 -9.33 -11.10 5.67
CA PHE A 123 -8.93 -12.51 5.79
C PHE A 123 -8.05 -12.99 4.63
N GLN A 124 -7.98 -12.21 3.57
CA GLN A 124 -7.06 -12.43 2.45
C GLN A 124 -6.15 -11.22 2.28
N VAL A 125 -4.87 -11.46 1.96
CA VAL A 125 -3.90 -10.37 1.76
C VAL A 125 -4.39 -9.39 0.71
N GLN A 126 -4.91 -9.88 -0.41
CA GLN A 126 -5.37 -9.05 -1.53
C GLN A 126 -6.71 -8.34 -1.27
N ASP A 127 -7.45 -8.69 -0.21
CA ASP A 127 -8.74 -8.08 0.17
C ASP A 127 -8.68 -7.58 1.62
N GLY A 128 -7.89 -6.55 1.86
CA GLY A 128 -7.80 -5.87 3.16
C GLY A 128 -6.83 -6.49 4.17
N GLY A 129 -6.09 -7.55 3.81
CA GLY A 129 -4.98 -8.05 4.61
C GLY A 129 -3.74 -7.17 4.49
N ALA A 130 -2.59 -7.62 4.99
CA ALA A 130 -1.35 -6.86 4.95
C ALA A 130 -0.13 -7.75 4.70
N VAL A 131 0.95 -7.15 4.22
CA VAL A 131 2.25 -7.80 4.01
C VAL A 131 3.33 -6.97 4.68
N LEU A 132 4.14 -7.59 5.55
CA LEU A 132 5.22 -6.89 6.26
C LEU A 132 6.20 -6.19 5.30
N GLY A 133 6.49 -6.81 4.14
CA GLY A 133 7.37 -6.22 3.13
C GLY A 133 6.91 -4.85 2.60
N PHE A 134 5.62 -4.55 2.64
CA PHE A 134 5.10 -3.25 2.21
C PHE A 134 5.34 -2.13 3.23
N SER A 135 5.70 -2.47 4.47
CA SER A 135 5.99 -1.50 5.55
C SER A 135 7.18 -0.61 5.23
N TYR A 136 8.15 -1.11 4.44
CA TYR A 136 9.28 -0.30 3.98
C TYR A 136 8.81 0.90 3.15
N HIS A 137 7.95 0.68 2.16
CA HIS A 137 7.44 1.76 1.30
C HIS A 137 6.50 2.71 2.07
N ASP A 138 5.74 2.18 3.05
CA ASP A 138 4.95 3.01 3.96
C ASP A 138 5.84 3.99 4.77
N LEU A 139 6.91 3.47 5.39
CA LEU A 139 7.87 4.30 6.14
C LEU A 139 8.56 5.33 5.25
N MET A 140 8.99 4.92 4.05
CA MET A 140 9.68 5.81 3.13
C MET A 140 8.75 6.88 2.53
N ALA A 141 7.51 6.52 2.21
CA ALA A 141 6.52 7.49 1.75
C ALA A 141 6.21 8.54 2.85
N ARG A 142 6.08 8.11 4.10
CA ARG A 142 5.92 9.00 5.26
C ARG A 142 7.12 9.94 5.44
N LEU A 143 8.34 9.39 5.38
CA LEU A 143 9.57 10.18 5.49
C LEU A 143 9.61 11.29 4.44
N LEU A 144 9.24 10.97 3.20
CA LEU A 144 9.28 11.92 2.08
C LEU A 144 8.15 12.95 2.11
N THR A 145 7.01 12.62 2.72
CA THR A 145 5.80 13.46 2.66
C THR A 145 5.56 14.24 3.94
N ALA A 146 5.72 13.59 5.10
CA ALA A 146 5.43 14.16 6.42
C ALA A 146 6.68 14.40 7.28
N GLY A 147 7.82 13.81 6.88
CA GLY A 147 9.10 14.01 7.52
C GLY A 147 9.50 12.92 8.53
N PRO A 148 10.69 13.08 9.15
CA PRO A 148 11.31 12.03 9.95
C PRO A 148 10.53 11.67 11.21
N ASP A 149 9.84 12.63 11.83
CA ASP A 149 9.12 12.38 13.08
C ASP A 149 7.91 11.45 12.86
N ASP A 150 7.16 11.65 11.75
CA ASP A 150 6.04 10.77 11.39
C ASP A 150 6.53 9.36 11.04
N ALA A 151 7.60 9.25 10.24
CA ALA A 151 8.21 7.97 9.90
C ALA A 151 8.76 7.25 11.14
N ALA A 152 9.42 7.96 12.05
CA ALA A 152 9.95 7.40 13.30
C ALA A 152 8.81 6.94 14.24
N GLY A 153 7.74 7.70 14.34
CA GLY A 153 6.55 7.30 15.09
C GLY A 153 5.97 6.00 14.55
N ARG A 154 5.81 5.89 13.23
CA ARG A 154 5.32 4.66 12.60
C ARG A 154 6.28 3.48 12.78
N LEU A 155 7.59 3.68 12.67
CA LEU A 155 8.58 2.65 12.94
C LEU A 155 8.51 2.15 14.40
N SER A 156 8.32 3.05 15.36
CA SER A 156 8.16 2.69 16.77
C SER A 156 6.94 1.79 17.00
N GLU A 157 5.83 2.02 16.29
CA GLU A 157 4.64 1.15 16.36
C GLU A 157 4.92 -0.25 15.80
N ILE A 158 5.69 -0.36 14.72
CA ILE A 158 6.12 -1.65 14.16
C ILE A 158 7.02 -2.39 15.15
N CYS A 159 7.98 -1.70 15.76
CA CYS A 159 8.84 -2.29 16.79
C CYS A 159 8.04 -2.79 17.99
N THR A 160 7.09 -2.00 18.48
CA THR A 160 6.17 -2.38 19.56
C THR A 160 5.37 -3.64 19.18
N TRP A 161 4.81 -3.68 17.99
CA TRP A 161 4.15 -4.88 17.48
C TRP A 161 5.06 -6.10 17.44
N PHE A 162 6.30 -5.91 17.00
CA PHE A 162 7.29 -7.00 16.95
C PHE A 162 7.58 -7.55 18.35
N ASP A 163 7.82 -6.67 19.32
CA ASP A 163 8.10 -7.07 20.71
C ASP A 163 6.92 -7.83 21.34
N GLU A 164 5.69 -7.35 21.12
CA GLU A 164 4.47 -8.03 21.58
C GLU A 164 4.31 -9.40 20.91
N THR A 165 4.61 -9.49 19.62
CA THR A 165 4.56 -10.74 18.87
C THR A 165 5.57 -11.75 19.40
N GLN A 166 6.80 -11.32 19.71
CA GLN A 166 7.82 -12.19 20.32
C GLN A 166 7.41 -12.62 21.74
N ALA A 167 6.90 -11.69 22.54
CA ALA A 167 6.43 -11.99 23.91
C ALA A 167 5.25 -13.00 23.92
N ALA A 168 4.43 -13.01 22.89
CA ALA A 168 3.34 -13.98 22.71
C ALA A 168 3.82 -15.39 22.29
N GLY A 169 5.11 -15.55 21.95
CA GLY A 169 5.66 -16.81 21.42
C GLY A 169 5.69 -16.90 19.90
N GLY A 170 5.72 -15.74 19.23
CA GLY A 170 5.79 -15.59 17.77
C GLY A 170 4.43 -15.31 17.11
N TYR A 171 4.47 -15.04 15.82
CA TYR A 171 3.30 -14.54 15.08
C TYR A 171 2.10 -15.51 15.09
N ARG A 172 2.33 -16.82 15.13
CA ARG A 172 1.24 -17.82 15.19
C ARG A 172 0.46 -17.73 16.49
N ALA A 173 1.17 -17.56 17.62
CA ALA A 173 0.53 -17.40 18.91
C ALA A 173 -0.16 -16.04 19.03
N TYR A 174 0.48 -14.97 18.53
CA TYR A 174 -0.07 -13.62 18.52
C TYR A 174 -1.40 -13.56 17.75
N TYR A 175 -1.44 -14.05 16.50
CA TYR A 175 -2.66 -14.08 15.67
C TYR A 175 -3.58 -15.28 15.93
N GLY A 176 -3.28 -16.11 16.92
CA GLY A 176 -4.20 -17.08 17.48
C GLY A 176 -5.39 -16.43 18.21
N ASP A 177 -5.22 -15.19 18.63
CA ASP A 177 -6.30 -14.34 19.11
C ASP A 177 -6.98 -13.64 17.91
N ALA A 178 -8.21 -14.05 17.60
CA ALA A 178 -8.97 -13.55 16.46
C ALA A 178 -9.20 -12.02 16.47
N SER A 179 -9.15 -11.37 17.64
CA SER A 179 -9.27 -9.91 17.76
C SER A 179 -8.08 -9.16 17.15
N ARG A 180 -6.94 -9.83 16.98
CA ARG A 180 -5.71 -9.29 16.41
C ARG A 180 -5.58 -9.50 14.89
N GLY A 181 -6.57 -10.16 14.27
CA GLY A 181 -6.55 -10.54 12.87
C GLY A 181 -6.29 -12.04 12.66
N THR A 182 -5.92 -12.42 11.45
CA THR A 182 -5.62 -13.82 11.11
C THR A 182 -4.28 -13.94 10.40
N MET A 183 -3.66 -15.12 10.48
CA MET A 183 -2.41 -15.40 9.76
C MET A 183 -2.56 -15.29 8.23
N GLN A 184 -3.74 -15.58 7.69
CA GLN A 184 -3.96 -15.45 6.24
C GLN A 184 -4.03 -14.00 5.78
N GLY A 185 -4.63 -13.13 6.59
CA GLY A 185 -4.72 -11.71 6.28
C GLY A 185 -3.42 -10.96 6.54
N GLY A 186 -2.66 -11.37 7.57
CA GLY A 186 -1.35 -10.80 7.92
C GLY A 186 -0.22 -11.72 7.48
N ASN A 187 0.31 -11.52 6.29
CA ASN A 187 1.42 -12.33 5.79
C ASN A 187 2.74 -11.83 6.37
N VAL A 188 3.25 -12.55 7.35
CA VAL A 188 4.56 -12.34 7.97
C VAL A 188 5.43 -13.53 7.59
N PRO A 189 6.59 -13.33 6.95
CA PRO A 189 7.54 -14.42 6.71
C PRO A 189 7.94 -15.05 8.04
N GLY A 190 7.82 -16.35 8.14
CA GLY A 190 8.24 -17.14 9.31
C GLY A 190 9.75 -17.34 9.36
#